data_1aa27b06f5ae4a4ea41329eaadba8ac3
#
_entry.id   1aa27b06f5ae4a4ea41329eaadba8ac3
#
_cell.length_a   1.000
_cell.length_b   1.000
_cell.length_c   1.000
_cell.angle_alpha   90.00
_cell.angle_beta   90.00
_cell.angle_gamma   90.00
#
_symmetry.space_group_name_H-M   'P 1'
#
loop_
_entity.id
_entity.type
_entity.pdbx_description
1 polymer ?
#
loop_
_entity_poly.entity_id
_entity_poly.type
_entity_poly.pdbx_seq_one_letter_code
_entity_poly.pdbx_strand_id
1 'polypeptide(L)'
;MLSLIFLIAFPFALWKAWRNIQLAKASTSWPTVSGTVTTSERAKVMFRNQPRVTYSYSVNGTPFTGNRISFAGGYPPKETDAILSRYPVGREVVVSHAPDKPAEATLESGSNRQVTAQLRILLIFFVLIILLNVLNFYLKGLDKQKRPPIRTYGATEVISRTLDPALVCESPQKSFGSRSGFRCS
;
A
#
# COMPACT_ATOMS: atom_id res chain seq x y z
N MET A 1 -11.57 2.23 7.80
CA MET A 1 -11.35 3.35 6.86
C MET A 1 -10.07 3.22 6.03
N LEU A 2 -8.93 2.82 6.57
CA LEU A 2 -7.69 2.60 5.78
C LEU A 2 -7.87 1.60 4.62
N SER A 3 -8.66 0.55 4.79
CA SER A 3 -8.89 -0.48 3.76
C SER A 3 -9.56 0.04 2.49
N LEU A 4 -10.48 1.01 2.60
CA LEU A 4 -11.17 1.62 1.46
C LEU A 4 -10.24 2.51 0.61
N ILE A 5 -9.33 3.24 1.26
CA ILE A 5 -8.35 4.08 0.57
C ILE A 5 -7.39 3.21 -0.25
N PHE A 6 -6.96 2.07 0.30
CA PHE A 6 -6.12 1.11 -0.44
C PHE A 6 -6.84 0.48 -1.64
N LEU A 7 -8.15 0.19 -1.52
CA LEU A 7 -8.95 -0.38 -2.62
C LEU A 7 -9.06 0.56 -3.82
N ILE A 8 -9.04 1.87 -3.61
CA ILE A 8 -9.14 2.87 -4.69
C ILE A 8 -7.76 3.29 -5.19
N ALA A 9 -6.82 3.55 -4.29
CA ALA A 9 -5.48 4.03 -4.64
C ALA A 9 -4.64 2.97 -5.38
N PHE A 10 -4.80 1.69 -5.03
CA PHE A 10 -4.03 0.60 -5.60
C PHE A 10 -4.30 0.35 -7.09
N PRO A 11 -5.58 0.19 -7.56
CA PRO A 11 -5.85 0.03 -8.99
C PRO A 11 -5.43 1.26 -9.81
N PHE A 12 -5.55 2.47 -9.25
CA PHE A 12 -5.07 3.68 -9.88
C PHE A 12 -3.54 3.69 -10.05
N ALA A 13 -2.80 3.26 -9.03
CA ALA A 13 -1.34 3.14 -9.10
C ALA A 13 -0.91 2.07 -10.11
N LEU A 14 -1.60 0.92 -10.16
CA LEU A 14 -1.35 -0.13 -11.15
C LEU A 14 -1.64 0.35 -12.58
N TRP A 15 -2.75 1.04 -12.80
CA TRP A 15 -3.10 1.61 -14.10
C TRP A 15 -2.05 2.60 -14.57
N LYS A 16 -1.61 3.50 -13.70
CA LYS A 16 -0.54 4.48 -13.99
C LYS A 16 0.79 3.79 -14.32
N ALA A 17 1.17 2.78 -13.56
CA ALA A 17 2.37 2.00 -13.81
C ALA A 17 2.30 1.25 -15.14
N TRP A 18 1.17 0.61 -15.42
CA TRP A 18 0.93 -0.08 -16.69
C TRP A 18 1.01 0.88 -17.88
N ARG A 19 0.35 2.05 -17.79
CA ARG A 19 0.42 3.09 -18.82
C ARG A 19 1.86 3.54 -19.09
N ASN A 20 2.65 3.76 -18.05
CA ASN A 20 4.05 4.14 -18.21
C ASN A 20 4.89 3.06 -18.92
N ILE A 21 4.62 1.78 -18.67
CA ILE A 21 5.27 0.67 -19.38
C ILE A 21 4.89 0.66 -20.86
N GLN A 22 3.61 0.88 -21.17
CA GLN A 22 3.18 0.95 -22.58
C GLN A 22 3.83 2.13 -23.31
N LEU A 23 3.89 3.29 -22.67
CA LEU A 23 4.57 4.46 -23.22
C LEU A 23 6.09 4.22 -23.38
N ALA A 24 6.71 3.55 -22.41
CA ALA A 24 8.13 3.17 -22.53
C ALA A 24 8.39 2.22 -23.69
N LYS A 25 7.51 1.25 -23.94
CA LYS A 25 7.61 0.36 -25.10
C LYS A 25 7.34 1.10 -26.41
N ALA A 26 6.29 1.92 -26.44
CA ALA A 26 5.95 2.69 -27.63
C ALA A 26 7.06 3.69 -28.00
N SER A 27 7.74 4.27 -27.00
CA SER A 27 8.78 5.29 -27.23
C SER A 27 9.98 4.78 -28.04
N THR A 28 10.17 3.47 -28.16
CA THR A 28 11.24 2.91 -29.02
C THR A 28 11.01 3.11 -30.51
N SER A 29 9.76 3.29 -30.93
CA SER A 29 9.37 3.53 -32.31
C SER A 29 8.96 4.99 -32.60
N TRP A 30 9.10 5.88 -31.62
CA TRP A 30 8.73 7.27 -31.78
C TRP A 30 9.71 8.04 -32.67
N PRO A 31 9.22 9.04 -33.42
CA PRO A 31 10.08 9.95 -34.13
C PRO A 31 10.95 10.73 -33.17
N THR A 32 12.14 11.09 -33.62
CA THR A 32 13.14 11.83 -32.85
C THR A 32 13.38 13.22 -33.44
N VAL A 33 13.62 14.18 -32.56
CA VAL A 33 14.01 15.55 -32.94
C VAL A 33 15.17 16.01 -32.06
N SER A 34 15.96 16.97 -32.54
CA SER A 34 16.97 17.64 -31.72
C SER A 34 16.31 18.56 -30.71
N GLY A 35 16.84 18.57 -29.50
CA GLY A 35 16.47 19.47 -28.41
C GLY A 35 17.68 19.95 -27.66
N THR A 36 17.51 20.93 -26.77
CA THR A 36 18.58 21.47 -25.92
C THR A 36 18.20 21.41 -24.47
N VAL A 37 19.11 20.98 -23.62
CA VAL A 37 18.91 20.95 -22.17
C VAL A 37 18.91 22.37 -21.63
N THR A 38 17.81 22.79 -21.01
CA THR A 38 17.63 24.13 -20.43
C THR A 38 17.92 24.16 -18.93
N THR A 39 17.66 23.04 -18.21
CA THR A 39 17.92 22.93 -16.77
C THR A 39 18.42 21.53 -16.44
N SER A 40 19.43 21.46 -15.59
CA SER A 40 19.99 20.20 -15.08
C SER A 40 20.37 20.37 -13.62
N GLU A 41 19.55 19.87 -12.71
CA GLU A 41 19.69 20.12 -11.28
C GLU A 41 19.30 18.91 -10.42
N ARG A 42 19.75 18.89 -9.17
CA ARG A 42 19.26 17.93 -8.16
C ARG A 42 17.97 18.45 -7.55
N ALA A 43 16.91 17.69 -7.67
CA ALA A 43 15.65 17.95 -6.98
C ALA A 43 15.49 17.01 -5.77
N LYS A 44 15.08 17.55 -4.63
CA LYS A 44 14.68 16.75 -3.47
C LYS A 44 13.19 16.37 -3.61
N VAL A 45 12.93 15.08 -3.80
CA VAL A 45 11.57 14.54 -3.86
C VAL A 45 11.42 13.51 -2.74
N MET A 46 10.53 13.75 -1.79
CA MET A 46 10.25 12.84 -0.67
C MET A 46 11.54 12.29 -0.01
N PHE A 47 12.44 13.18 0.43
CA PHE A 47 13.73 12.87 1.09
C PHE A 47 14.78 12.17 0.21
N ARG A 48 14.56 12.07 -1.10
CA ARG A 48 15.52 11.49 -2.06
C ARG A 48 16.00 12.53 -3.05
N ASN A 49 17.29 12.52 -3.33
CA ASN A 49 17.86 13.31 -4.43
C ASN A 49 17.52 12.60 -5.75
N GLN A 50 16.90 13.33 -6.67
CA GLN A 50 16.58 12.84 -8.00
C GLN A 50 17.08 13.84 -9.05
N PRO A 51 17.51 13.36 -10.23
CA PRO A 51 17.88 14.25 -11.31
C PRO A 51 16.63 14.91 -11.91
N ARG A 52 16.64 16.22 -12.04
CA ARG A 52 15.67 17.00 -12.79
C ARG A 52 16.35 17.59 -13.98
N VAL A 53 16.02 17.13 -15.17
CA VAL A 53 16.50 17.64 -16.45
C VAL A 53 15.31 18.17 -17.21
N THR A 54 15.37 19.46 -17.60
CA THR A 54 14.38 20.07 -18.47
C THR A 54 15.04 20.37 -19.82
N TYR A 55 14.35 20.14 -20.90
CA TYR A 55 14.85 20.36 -22.26
C TYR A 55 13.78 20.97 -23.14
N SER A 56 14.21 21.77 -24.11
CA SER A 56 13.36 22.37 -25.14
C SER A 56 13.61 21.68 -26.47
N TYR A 57 12.58 21.52 -27.26
CA TYR A 57 12.60 20.94 -28.61
C TYR A 57 11.50 21.51 -29.43
N SER A 58 11.57 21.37 -30.76
CA SER A 58 10.53 21.88 -31.69
C SER A 58 10.04 20.71 -32.55
N VAL A 59 8.72 20.62 -32.73
CA VAL A 59 8.08 19.67 -33.61
C VAL A 59 7.23 20.45 -34.61
N ASN A 60 7.52 20.32 -35.90
CA ASN A 60 6.83 21.08 -36.98
C ASN A 60 6.78 22.60 -36.74
N GLY A 61 7.89 23.17 -36.21
CA GLY A 61 7.96 24.60 -35.91
C GLY A 61 7.31 25.05 -34.60
N THR A 62 6.60 24.15 -33.88
CA THR A 62 5.99 24.46 -32.59
C THR A 62 6.97 24.06 -31.45
N PRO A 63 7.28 25.03 -30.57
CA PRO A 63 8.20 24.74 -29.43
C PRO A 63 7.49 23.98 -28.31
N PHE A 64 8.18 23.00 -27.73
CA PHE A 64 7.75 22.22 -26.59
C PHE A 64 8.85 22.16 -25.52
N THR A 65 8.44 21.92 -24.27
CA THR A 65 9.35 21.71 -23.16
C THR A 65 9.06 20.36 -22.51
N GLY A 66 10.08 19.54 -22.36
CA GLY A 66 9.99 18.24 -21.69
C GLY A 66 10.84 18.23 -20.41
N ASN A 67 10.44 17.40 -19.46
CA ASN A 67 11.20 17.17 -18.22
C ASN A 67 11.38 15.68 -17.90
N ARG A 68 11.02 14.81 -18.83
CA ARG A 68 11.04 13.38 -18.63
C ARG A 68 12.29 12.79 -19.29
N ILE A 69 13.15 12.21 -18.46
CA ILE A 69 14.36 11.52 -18.96
C ILE A 69 13.95 10.14 -19.50
N SER A 70 13.12 9.40 -18.76
CA SER A 70 12.62 8.07 -19.18
C SER A 70 11.21 7.82 -18.65
N PHE A 71 10.41 7.03 -19.37
CA PHE A 71 9.12 6.52 -18.87
C PHE A 71 9.29 5.40 -17.86
N ALA A 72 10.47 4.81 -17.76
CA ALA A 72 10.76 3.67 -16.91
C ALA A 72 10.78 3.98 -15.40
N GLY A 73 10.59 5.23 -14.99
CA GLY A 73 10.53 5.62 -13.58
C GLY A 73 11.77 6.37 -13.09
N GLY A 74 11.83 6.60 -11.77
CA GLY A 74 12.90 7.38 -11.16
C GLY A 74 14.23 6.62 -11.12
N TYR A 75 15.29 7.40 -11.09
CA TYR A 75 16.65 6.88 -10.97
C TYR A 75 17.03 6.65 -9.49
N PRO A 76 17.86 5.64 -9.20
CA PRO A 76 18.42 5.50 -7.86
C PRO A 76 19.22 6.75 -7.47
N PRO A 77 19.23 7.17 -6.20
CA PRO A 77 20.01 8.33 -5.76
C PRO A 77 21.50 8.27 -6.13
N LYS A 78 22.05 7.06 -6.24
CA LYS A 78 23.45 6.82 -6.65
C LYS A 78 23.76 7.23 -8.10
N GLU A 79 22.74 7.19 -8.96
CA GLU A 79 22.87 7.50 -10.38
C GLU A 79 22.59 8.97 -10.71
N THR A 80 22.10 9.75 -9.72
CA THR A 80 21.73 11.15 -9.94
C THR A 80 22.85 11.96 -10.55
N ASP A 81 24.06 11.84 -10.01
CA ASP A 81 25.23 12.60 -10.51
C ASP A 81 25.67 12.17 -11.89
N ALA A 82 25.66 10.86 -12.15
CA ALA A 82 26.00 10.32 -13.46
C ALA A 82 25.02 10.81 -14.55
N ILE A 83 23.72 10.96 -14.20
CA ILE A 83 22.71 11.46 -15.12
C ILE A 83 22.87 12.96 -15.35
N LEU A 84 23.09 13.76 -14.29
CA LEU A 84 23.30 15.19 -14.43
C LEU A 84 24.56 15.49 -15.25
N SER A 85 25.64 14.71 -15.09
CA SER A 85 26.85 14.80 -15.92
C SER A 85 26.61 14.40 -17.36
N ARG A 86 25.66 13.49 -17.62
CA ARG A 86 25.27 13.10 -18.98
C ARG A 86 24.46 14.18 -19.68
N TYR A 87 23.69 14.98 -18.95
CA TYR A 87 22.79 16.01 -19.47
C TYR A 87 23.10 17.39 -18.88
N PRO A 88 24.29 17.98 -19.13
CA PRO A 88 24.59 19.32 -18.67
C PRO A 88 23.73 20.36 -19.42
N VAL A 89 23.53 21.52 -18.79
CA VAL A 89 22.81 22.64 -19.40
C VAL A 89 23.50 23.07 -20.71
N GLY A 90 22.70 23.36 -21.75
CA GLY A 90 23.18 23.74 -23.09
C GLY A 90 23.54 22.56 -23.99
N ARG A 91 23.52 21.32 -23.47
CA ARG A 91 23.80 20.13 -24.28
C ARG A 91 22.67 19.88 -25.29
N GLU A 92 23.06 19.62 -26.53
CA GLU A 92 22.15 19.11 -27.55
C GLU A 92 21.83 17.63 -27.26
N VAL A 93 20.56 17.27 -27.34
CA VAL A 93 20.03 15.94 -27.01
C VAL A 93 19.01 15.50 -28.06
N VAL A 94 18.92 14.20 -28.26
CA VAL A 94 17.89 13.58 -29.08
C VAL A 94 16.66 13.36 -28.21
N VAL A 95 15.52 13.90 -28.64
CA VAL A 95 14.23 13.82 -27.95
C VAL A 95 13.30 12.92 -28.76
N SER A 96 12.82 11.84 -28.16
CA SER A 96 11.77 10.99 -28.75
C SER A 96 10.41 11.51 -28.28
N HIS A 97 9.50 11.82 -29.19
CA HIS A 97 8.17 12.35 -28.88
C HIS A 97 7.05 11.47 -29.46
N ALA A 98 5.91 11.44 -28.80
CA ALA A 98 4.74 10.73 -29.30
C ALA A 98 4.18 11.46 -30.55
N PRO A 99 3.88 10.72 -31.64
CA PRO A 99 3.41 11.34 -32.89
C PRO A 99 2.07 12.07 -32.70
N ASP A 100 1.15 11.49 -31.91
CA ASP A 100 -0.19 12.07 -31.67
C ASP A 100 -0.20 13.16 -30.59
N LYS A 101 0.84 13.17 -29.73
CA LYS A 101 0.96 14.10 -28.60
C LYS A 101 2.41 14.55 -28.43
N PRO A 102 2.88 15.52 -29.22
CA PRO A 102 4.26 15.96 -29.17
C PRO A 102 4.76 16.43 -27.80
N ALA A 103 3.85 16.85 -26.91
CA ALA A 103 4.18 17.20 -25.54
C ALA A 103 4.59 15.98 -24.66
N GLU A 104 4.24 14.75 -25.07
CA GLU A 104 4.72 13.53 -24.43
C GLU A 104 6.05 13.11 -25.05
N ALA A 105 7.16 13.49 -24.42
CA ALA A 105 8.50 13.24 -24.91
C ALA A 105 9.43 12.67 -23.84
N THR A 106 10.52 12.04 -24.28
CA THR A 106 11.53 11.42 -23.42
C THR A 106 12.91 11.50 -24.06
N LEU A 107 13.96 11.59 -23.24
CA LEU A 107 15.36 11.52 -23.70
C LEU A 107 15.84 10.09 -23.89
N GLU A 108 15.40 9.19 -23.01
CA GLU A 108 15.75 7.76 -23.06
C GLU A 108 14.51 6.94 -23.42
N SER A 109 14.49 6.38 -24.60
CA SER A 109 13.41 5.48 -25.07
C SER A 109 13.60 4.08 -24.53
N GLY A 110 12.49 3.33 -24.38
CA GLY A 110 12.48 1.95 -23.92
C GLY A 110 12.20 1.76 -22.44
N SER A 111 12.04 0.48 -22.05
CA SER A 111 11.73 0.11 -20.67
C SER A 111 13.00 -0.29 -19.93
N ASN A 112 13.26 0.34 -18.80
CA ASN A 112 14.34 -0.07 -17.91
C ASN A 112 13.93 -1.34 -17.12
N ARG A 113 14.89 -2.28 -16.99
CA ARG A 113 14.71 -3.55 -16.28
C ARG A 113 14.24 -3.40 -14.82
N GLN A 114 14.53 -2.26 -14.20
CA GLN A 114 14.17 -1.98 -12.82
C GLN A 114 12.66 -1.82 -12.59
N VAL A 115 11.91 -1.26 -13.54
CA VAL A 115 10.46 -1.04 -13.39
C VAL A 115 9.69 -2.36 -13.37
N THR A 116 10.11 -3.32 -14.20
CA THR A 116 9.49 -4.65 -14.21
C THR A 116 9.75 -5.42 -12.92
N ALA A 117 10.93 -5.23 -12.30
CA ALA A 117 11.25 -5.84 -11.01
C ALA A 117 10.41 -5.23 -9.86
N GLN A 118 10.26 -3.92 -9.81
CA GLN A 118 9.44 -3.24 -8.80
C GLN A 118 7.97 -3.64 -8.88
N LEU A 119 7.41 -3.77 -10.08
CA LEU A 119 6.03 -4.25 -10.26
C LEU A 119 5.84 -5.68 -9.78
N ARG A 120 6.79 -6.58 -10.05
CA ARG A 120 6.74 -7.95 -9.54
C ARG A 120 6.72 -7.99 -8.02
N ILE A 121 7.58 -7.18 -7.38
CA ILE A 121 7.63 -7.07 -5.91
C ILE A 121 6.29 -6.55 -5.37
N LEU A 122 5.71 -5.50 -5.96
CA LEU A 122 4.41 -4.97 -5.56
C LEU A 122 3.28 -6.00 -5.70
N LEU A 123 3.27 -6.77 -6.79
CA LEU A 123 2.30 -7.85 -7.00
C LEU A 123 2.46 -8.96 -5.95
N ILE A 124 3.69 -9.36 -5.62
CA ILE A 124 3.96 -10.35 -4.57
C ILE A 124 3.44 -9.87 -3.23
N PHE A 125 3.73 -8.61 -2.85
CA PHE A 125 3.21 -8.02 -1.61
C PHE A 125 1.69 -7.96 -1.59
N PHE A 126 1.05 -7.64 -2.72
CA PHE A 126 -0.40 -7.59 -2.81
C PHE A 126 -1.04 -8.98 -2.62
N VAL A 127 -0.49 -9.99 -3.28
CA VAL A 127 -0.94 -11.39 -3.11
C VAL A 127 -0.75 -11.83 -1.65
N LEU A 128 0.38 -11.50 -1.03
CA LEU A 128 0.65 -11.82 0.36
C LEU A 128 -0.37 -11.17 1.32
N ILE A 129 -0.72 -9.89 1.09
CA ILE A 129 -1.74 -9.18 1.88
C ILE A 129 -3.10 -9.85 1.74
N ILE A 130 -3.49 -10.26 0.52
CA ILE A 130 -4.75 -10.98 0.30
C ILE A 130 -4.74 -12.30 1.05
N LEU A 131 -3.66 -13.09 0.94
CA LEU A 131 -3.54 -14.38 1.64
C LEU A 131 -3.63 -14.21 3.15
N LEU A 132 -2.97 -13.21 3.73
CA LEU A 132 -3.06 -12.91 5.16
C LEU A 132 -4.47 -12.50 5.59
N ASN A 133 -5.20 -11.73 4.77
CA ASN A 133 -6.59 -11.37 5.07
C ASN A 133 -7.52 -12.59 5.00
N VAL A 134 -7.37 -13.44 4.00
CA VAL A 134 -8.13 -14.69 3.86
C VAL A 134 -7.85 -15.62 5.04
N LEU A 135 -6.58 -15.79 5.42
CA LEU A 135 -6.19 -16.59 6.57
C LEU A 135 -6.79 -16.05 7.88
N ASN A 136 -6.72 -14.73 8.08
CA ASN A 136 -7.32 -14.07 9.26
C ASN A 136 -8.85 -14.27 9.31
N PHE A 137 -9.52 -14.18 8.16
CA PHE A 137 -10.96 -14.46 8.05
C PHE A 137 -11.25 -15.92 8.41
N TYR A 138 -10.46 -16.85 7.91
CA TYR A 138 -10.61 -18.29 8.19
C TYR A 138 -10.41 -18.60 9.68
N LEU A 139 -9.34 -18.06 10.29
CA LEU A 139 -9.04 -18.25 11.73
C LEU A 139 -10.15 -17.68 12.62
N LYS A 140 -10.71 -16.50 12.29
CA LYS A 140 -11.86 -15.93 13.01
C LYS A 140 -13.12 -16.77 12.87
N GLY A 141 -13.30 -17.44 11.73
CA GLY A 141 -14.40 -18.40 11.52
C GLY A 141 -14.28 -19.60 12.44
N LEU A 142 -13.09 -20.16 12.59
CA LEU A 142 -12.84 -21.31 13.47
C LEU A 142 -13.02 -20.96 14.96
N ASP A 143 -12.67 -19.73 15.38
CA ASP A 143 -12.83 -19.29 16.77
C ASP A 143 -14.31 -19.12 17.17
N LYS A 144 -15.17 -18.69 16.21
CA LYS A 144 -16.62 -18.65 16.43
C LYS A 144 -17.24 -20.01 16.64
N GLN A 145 -16.69 -21.05 16.04
CA GLN A 145 -17.21 -22.41 16.14
C GLN A 145 -16.81 -23.10 17.46
N LYS A 146 -15.73 -22.62 18.11
CA LYS A 146 -15.25 -23.16 19.40
C LYS A 146 -15.96 -22.59 20.64
N ARG A 147 -16.75 -21.52 20.51
CA ARG A 147 -17.49 -20.96 21.64
C ARG A 147 -18.78 -21.78 21.82
N PRO A 148 -18.92 -22.60 22.91
CA PRO A 148 -20.17 -23.24 23.19
C PRO A 148 -21.24 -22.16 23.42
N PRO A 149 -22.51 -22.42 23.05
CA PRO A 149 -23.58 -21.47 23.34
C PRO A 149 -23.62 -21.24 24.84
N ILE A 150 -23.62 -19.97 25.24
CA ILE A 150 -23.81 -19.58 26.62
C ILE A 150 -25.19 -20.14 27.00
N ARG A 151 -25.23 -21.23 27.79
CA ARG A 151 -26.47 -21.70 28.39
C ARG A 151 -26.93 -20.60 29.35
N THR A 152 -27.84 -19.77 28.93
CA THR A 152 -28.67 -18.96 29.81
C THR A 152 -29.47 -19.93 30.65
N TYR A 153 -28.97 -20.27 31.81
CA TYR A 153 -29.84 -20.91 32.82
C TYR A 153 -30.95 -19.90 33.11
N GLY A 154 -32.15 -20.27 32.72
CA GLY A 154 -33.31 -19.42 32.95
C GLY A 154 -33.39 -19.13 34.46
N ALA A 155 -33.68 -17.87 34.80
CA ALA A 155 -33.81 -17.41 36.19
C ALA A 155 -34.82 -18.24 37.01
N THR A 156 -35.71 -18.98 36.35
CA THR A 156 -36.68 -19.91 36.96
C THR A 156 -36.00 -21.13 37.62
N GLU A 157 -34.88 -21.64 37.08
CA GLU A 157 -34.25 -22.84 37.63
C GLU A 157 -33.41 -22.51 38.89
N VAL A 158 -32.90 -21.29 39.00
CA VAL A 158 -32.22 -20.82 40.20
C VAL A 158 -33.22 -20.61 41.37
N ILE A 159 -34.39 -20.12 41.07
CA ILE A 159 -35.43 -19.87 42.10
C ILE A 159 -36.00 -21.20 42.65
N SER A 160 -36.15 -22.25 41.81
CA SER A 160 -36.63 -23.55 42.29
C SER A 160 -35.63 -24.26 43.19
N ARG A 161 -34.33 -24.04 43.00
CA ARG A 161 -33.29 -24.65 43.90
C ARG A 161 -33.11 -23.88 45.21
N THR A 162 -33.46 -22.58 45.28
CA THR A 162 -33.38 -21.79 46.50
C THR A 162 -34.62 -21.94 47.41
N LEU A 163 -35.70 -22.55 46.89
CA LEU A 163 -36.94 -22.84 47.64
C LEU A 163 -37.08 -24.29 48.13
N ASP A 164 -36.00 -25.11 48.04
CA ASP A 164 -36.02 -26.44 48.58
C ASP A 164 -36.00 -26.38 50.13
N PRO A 165 -37.14 -26.71 50.79
CA PRO A 165 -37.27 -26.50 52.27
C PRO A 165 -36.33 -27.38 53.10
N ALA A 166 -35.63 -28.31 52.49
CA ALA A 166 -34.64 -29.17 53.13
C ALA A 166 -33.28 -28.50 53.41
N LEU A 167 -33.04 -27.28 52.89
CA LEU A 167 -31.81 -26.54 53.07
C LEU A 167 -31.92 -25.29 53.92
N VAL A 168 -33.07 -25.05 54.55
CA VAL A 168 -33.22 -23.98 55.56
C VAL A 168 -32.60 -24.49 56.85
N CYS A 169 -31.31 -24.18 57.03
CA CYS A 169 -30.70 -24.29 58.35
C CYS A 169 -31.41 -23.35 59.32
N GLU A 170 -32.20 -23.89 60.19
CA GLU A 170 -32.85 -23.21 61.28
C GLU A 170 -31.76 -22.60 62.19
N SER A 171 -31.73 -21.29 62.32
CA SER A 171 -30.82 -20.60 63.21
C SER A 171 -31.22 -20.87 64.67
N PRO A 172 -30.36 -21.43 65.48
CA PRO A 172 -30.68 -21.60 66.93
C PRO A 172 -30.77 -20.21 67.58
N GLN A 173 -31.86 -20.00 68.25
CA GLN A 173 -32.13 -18.85 69.10
C GLN A 173 -30.99 -18.61 70.12
N LYS A 174 -30.50 -17.39 70.15
CA LYS A 174 -29.46 -16.92 71.07
C LYS A 174 -29.83 -17.25 72.51
N SER A 175 -29.18 -18.21 73.12
CA SER A 175 -28.95 -18.20 74.57
C SER A 175 -27.50 -17.78 74.83
N PHE A 176 -27.36 -16.80 75.65
CA PHE A 176 -26.13 -16.18 76.07
C PHE A 176 -25.20 -17.22 76.78
N GLY A 177 -23.98 -17.38 76.20
CA GLY A 177 -22.91 -18.06 76.92
C GLY A 177 -22.27 -19.26 76.18
N SER A 178 -20.98 -19.08 75.92
CA SER A 178 -19.97 -20.11 75.60
C SER A 178 -19.69 -20.44 74.12
N ARG A 179 -18.41 -20.31 73.82
CA ARG A 179 -17.69 -20.69 72.60
C ARG A 179 -17.97 -22.14 72.22
N SER A 180 -18.35 -22.40 71.00
CA SER A 180 -17.97 -23.61 70.28
C SER A 180 -18.41 -23.53 68.81
N GLY A 181 -17.61 -24.13 67.96
CA GLY A 181 -17.57 -23.96 66.51
C GLY A 181 -18.75 -24.56 65.77
N PHE A 182 -18.96 -24.08 64.60
CA PHE A 182 -19.89 -24.60 63.58
C PHE A 182 -19.43 -25.97 63.09
N ARG A 183 -20.33 -26.95 63.15
CA ARG A 183 -20.19 -28.23 62.49
C ARG A 183 -21.48 -28.51 61.76
N CYS A 184 -21.40 -28.60 60.43
CA CYS A 184 -22.48 -29.15 59.57
C CYS A 184 -22.14 -30.60 59.29
N SER A 185 -23.10 -31.45 59.48
CA SER A 185 -23.08 -32.84 59.00
C SER A 185 -23.80 -32.91 57.68
#